data_34e657789570f955a96ac814b846934c
#
_entry.id   34e657789570f955a96ac814b846934c
#
_cell.length_a   1.000
_cell.length_b   1.000
_cell.length_c   1.000
_cell.angle_alpha   90.00
_cell.angle_beta   90.00
_cell.angle_gamma   90.00
#
_symmetry.space_group_name_H-M   'P 1'
#
loop_
_entity.id
_entity.type
_entity.pdbx_description
1 polymer ?
#
loop_
_entity_poly.entity_id
_entity_poly.type
_entity_poly.pdbx_seq_one_letter_code
_entity_poly.pdbx_strand_id
1 'polypeptide(L)'
;MRLEKLFEVKERKLFKIADGSEVAVLPEMAVRVRWSDVEPEEGAYNESFLADLRNELKSLEARGAFVLVEPVCDKREDAEPLIAAMKHTARRIKDCAAVVGFAVPEELLGSADEYIAELGAKHAHYCFFCKKPLKSDVVLY
;
A
#
# COMPACT_ATOMS: atom_id res chain seq x y z
N MET A 1 13.18 -5.37 12.12
CA MET A 1 13.51 -6.32 11.06
C MET A 1 12.92 -5.82 9.74
N ARG A 2 13.73 -5.80 8.69
CA ARG A 2 13.30 -5.32 7.38
C ARG A 2 12.92 -6.52 6.51
N LEU A 3 11.75 -6.47 5.89
CA LEU A 3 11.31 -7.53 4.98
C LEU A 3 12.09 -7.47 3.67
N GLU A 4 12.35 -8.63 3.08
CA GLU A 4 12.95 -8.72 1.76
C GLU A 4 11.94 -8.34 0.68
N LYS A 5 12.45 -7.76 -0.41
CA LYS A 5 11.65 -7.47 -1.58
C LYS A 5 11.43 -8.78 -2.36
N LEU A 6 10.19 -9.23 -2.43
CA LEU A 6 9.82 -10.47 -3.12
C LEU A 6 9.28 -10.24 -4.52
N PHE A 7 8.89 -9.02 -4.84
CA PHE A 7 8.26 -8.65 -6.10
C PHE A 7 8.96 -7.46 -6.73
N GLU A 8 8.87 -7.38 -8.05
CA GLU A 8 9.38 -6.23 -8.80
C GLU A 8 8.36 -5.81 -9.85
N VAL A 9 8.47 -4.57 -10.32
CA VAL A 9 7.56 -4.02 -11.32
C VAL A 9 8.34 -3.71 -12.58
N LYS A 10 7.85 -4.22 -13.72
CA LYS A 10 8.40 -3.92 -15.04
C LYS A 10 7.24 -3.69 -15.99
N GLU A 11 7.31 -2.60 -16.75
CA GLU A 11 6.30 -2.27 -17.76
C GLU A 11 4.87 -2.31 -17.19
N ARG A 12 4.69 -1.75 -15.99
CA ARG A 12 3.41 -1.67 -15.27
C ARG A 12 2.82 -3.02 -14.88
N LYS A 13 3.66 -4.05 -14.80
CA LYS A 13 3.24 -5.41 -14.39
C LYS A 13 4.05 -5.88 -13.20
N LEU A 14 3.43 -6.73 -12.40
CA LEU A 14 4.05 -7.29 -11.19
C LEU A 14 4.66 -8.66 -11.47
N PHE A 15 5.88 -8.87 -10.99
CA PHE A 15 6.61 -10.13 -11.17
C PHE A 15 7.20 -10.60 -9.85
N LYS A 16 7.26 -11.92 -9.67
CA LYS A 16 8.01 -12.52 -8.57
C LYS A 16 9.50 -12.46 -8.91
N ILE A 17 10.32 -12.00 -7.98
CA ILE A 17 11.76 -11.94 -8.17
C ILE A 17 12.36 -13.35 -8.25
N ALA A 18 11.85 -14.29 -7.44
CA ALA A 18 12.42 -15.62 -7.30
C ALA A 18 12.46 -16.42 -8.61
N ASP A 19 11.42 -16.33 -9.43
CA ASP A 19 11.30 -17.11 -10.67
C ASP A 19 10.98 -16.28 -11.92
N GLY A 20 10.83 -14.97 -11.77
CA GLY A 20 10.52 -14.07 -12.86
C GLY A 20 9.10 -14.18 -13.40
N SER A 21 8.22 -14.94 -12.75
CA SER A 21 6.84 -15.12 -13.22
C SER A 21 5.99 -13.88 -12.97
N GLU A 22 5.09 -13.60 -13.91
CA GLU A 22 4.12 -12.51 -13.76
C GLU A 22 3.05 -12.88 -12.74
N VAL A 23 2.68 -11.91 -11.90
CA VAL A 23 1.61 -12.07 -10.91
C VAL A 23 0.41 -11.25 -11.36
N ALA A 24 -0.71 -11.93 -11.61
CA ALA A 24 -1.96 -11.24 -11.93
C ALA A 24 -2.47 -10.49 -10.69
N VAL A 25 -2.75 -9.19 -10.84
CA VAL A 25 -3.30 -8.38 -9.75
C VAL A 25 -4.82 -8.39 -9.90
N LEU A 26 -5.49 -9.09 -9.00
CA LEU A 26 -6.93 -9.26 -9.02
C LEU A 26 -7.60 -8.28 -8.05
N PRO A 27 -8.86 -7.86 -8.33
CA PRO A 27 -9.57 -6.91 -7.44
C PRO A 27 -9.67 -7.37 -5.99
N GLU A 28 -9.82 -8.67 -5.75
CA GLU A 28 -9.90 -9.25 -4.40
C GLU A 28 -8.59 -9.16 -3.60
N MET A 29 -7.49 -8.85 -4.26
CA MET A 29 -6.21 -8.64 -3.59
C MET A 29 -6.13 -7.26 -2.92
N ALA A 30 -7.03 -6.34 -3.24
CA ALA A 30 -7.03 -5.01 -2.67
C ALA A 30 -7.70 -5.01 -1.29
N VAL A 31 -6.95 -4.60 -0.28
CA VAL A 31 -7.48 -4.35 1.07
C VAL A 31 -7.71 -2.86 1.18
N ARG A 32 -8.98 -2.46 1.19
CA ARG A 32 -9.35 -1.05 1.24
C ARG A 32 -9.21 -0.51 2.66
N VAL A 33 -8.46 0.58 2.79
CA VAL A 33 -8.21 1.24 4.07
C VAL A 33 -8.70 2.67 3.97
N ARG A 34 -9.77 2.98 4.71
CA ARG A 34 -10.36 4.31 4.68
C ARG A 34 -9.57 5.27 5.56
N TRP A 35 -9.33 6.47 5.05
CA TRP A 35 -8.63 7.51 5.79
C TRP A 35 -9.38 7.84 7.10
N SER A 36 -10.72 7.88 7.07
CA SER A 36 -11.53 8.13 8.26
C SER A 36 -11.36 7.08 9.36
N ASP A 37 -11.03 5.84 8.99
CA ASP A 37 -10.75 4.79 9.98
C ASP A 37 -9.35 4.95 10.58
N VAL A 38 -8.38 5.40 9.79
CA VAL A 38 -7.01 5.61 10.24
C VAL A 38 -6.90 6.87 11.10
N GLU A 39 -7.55 7.95 10.65
CA GLU A 39 -7.47 9.27 11.29
C GLU A 39 -8.89 9.83 11.46
N PRO A 40 -9.65 9.34 12.46
CA PRO A 40 -11.02 9.80 12.68
C PRO A 40 -11.11 11.27 13.07
N GLU A 41 -10.09 11.78 13.76
CA GLU A 41 -9.96 13.20 14.08
C GLU A 41 -8.61 13.69 13.57
N GLU A 42 -8.56 14.93 13.11
CA GLU A 42 -7.35 15.53 12.56
C GLU A 42 -6.17 15.40 13.54
N GLY A 43 -5.09 14.78 13.09
CA GLY A 43 -3.88 14.57 13.87
C GLY A 43 -3.97 13.42 14.88
N ALA A 44 -5.10 12.72 14.97
CA ALA A 44 -5.30 11.63 15.93
C ALA A 44 -5.51 10.32 15.18
N TYR A 45 -4.48 9.47 15.17
CA TYR A 45 -4.55 8.16 14.52
C TYR A 45 -5.20 7.11 15.42
N ASN A 46 -6.04 6.27 14.84
CA ASN A 46 -6.73 5.21 15.54
C ASN A 46 -5.84 3.97 15.63
N GLU A 47 -5.06 3.86 16.69
CA GLU A 47 -4.13 2.74 16.87
C GLU A 47 -4.84 1.40 17.06
N SER A 48 -6.06 1.41 17.60
CA SER A 48 -6.86 0.19 17.73
C SER A 48 -7.26 -0.36 16.37
N PHE A 49 -7.70 0.51 15.45
CA PHE A 49 -8.00 0.12 14.08
C PHE A 49 -6.76 -0.45 13.38
N LEU A 50 -5.62 0.21 13.55
CA LEU A 50 -4.37 -0.22 12.91
C LEU A 50 -3.87 -1.55 13.46
N ALA A 51 -4.06 -1.81 14.76
CA ALA A 51 -3.75 -3.10 15.36
C ALA A 51 -4.63 -4.22 14.79
N ASP A 52 -5.92 -3.96 14.61
CA ASP A 52 -6.86 -4.92 14.02
C ASP A 52 -6.50 -5.20 12.56
N LEU A 53 -6.14 -4.15 11.81
CA LEU A 53 -5.68 -4.29 10.43
C LEU A 53 -4.43 -5.16 10.36
N ARG A 54 -3.46 -4.92 11.22
CA ARG A 54 -2.24 -5.72 11.28
C ARG A 54 -2.54 -7.18 11.57
N ASN A 55 -3.44 -7.45 12.52
CA ASN A 55 -3.84 -8.82 12.86
C ASN A 55 -4.49 -9.53 11.67
N GLU A 56 -5.34 -8.84 10.93
CA GLU A 56 -5.95 -9.37 9.71
C GLU A 56 -4.90 -9.69 8.66
N LEU A 57 -3.94 -8.77 8.44
CA LEU A 57 -2.88 -8.97 7.47
C LEU A 57 -1.94 -10.11 7.87
N LYS A 58 -1.68 -10.29 9.16
CA LYS A 58 -0.90 -11.43 9.66
C LYS A 58 -1.63 -12.76 9.45
N SER A 59 -2.95 -12.75 9.55
CA SER A 59 -3.78 -13.92 9.24
C SER A 59 -3.69 -14.29 7.76
N LEU A 60 -3.71 -13.30 6.87
CA LEU A 60 -3.53 -13.51 5.43
C LEU A 60 -2.13 -14.03 5.11
N GLU A 61 -1.11 -13.50 5.77
CA GLU A 61 0.27 -13.96 5.64
C GLU A 61 0.39 -15.44 6.00
N ALA A 62 -0.25 -15.88 7.09
CA ALA A 62 -0.23 -17.27 7.53
C ALA A 62 -0.87 -18.22 6.51
N ARG A 63 -1.79 -17.72 5.68
CA ARG A 63 -2.42 -18.49 4.61
C ARG A 63 -1.68 -18.40 3.27
N GLY A 64 -0.53 -17.72 3.24
CA GLY A 64 0.24 -17.52 2.02
C GLY A 64 -0.37 -16.55 1.02
N ALA A 65 -1.32 -15.71 1.44
CA ALA A 65 -1.95 -14.73 0.57
C ALA A 65 -1.08 -13.48 0.42
N PHE A 66 -1.21 -12.82 -0.74
CA PHE A 66 -0.58 -11.52 -0.98
C PHE A 66 -1.65 -10.50 -1.33
N VAL A 67 -1.51 -9.31 -0.76
CA VAL A 67 -2.49 -8.23 -0.92
C VAL A 67 -1.78 -6.90 -1.15
N LEU A 68 -2.54 -5.92 -1.64
CA LEU A 68 -2.11 -4.53 -1.69
C LEU A 68 -3.07 -3.70 -0.85
N VAL A 69 -2.55 -2.63 -0.26
CA VAL A 69 -3.37 -1.67 0.49
C VAL A 69 -3.88 -0.61 -0.48
N GLU A 70 -5.18 -0.45 -0.54
CA GLU A 70 -5.84 0.55 -1.39
C GLU A 70 -6.43 1.65 -0.50
N PRO A 71 -5.77 2.81 -0.40
CA PRO A 71 -6.29 3.91 0.41
C PRO A 71 -7.59 4.46 -0.16
N VAL A 72 -8.54 4.78 0.72
CA VAL A 72 -9.81 5.42 0.35
C VAL A 72 -9.83 6.82 0.95
N CYS A 73 -9.85 7.83 0.09
CA CYS A 73 -9.88 9.23 0.49
C CYS A 73 -11.32 9.66 0.75
N ASP A 74 -11.79 9.45 1.97
CA ASP A 74 -13.17 9.70 2.38
C ASP A 74 -13.34 10.85 3.37
N LYS A 75 -12.31 11.68 3.53
CA LYS A 75 -12.38 12.87 4.42
C LYS A 75 -12.37 14.15 3.62
N ARG A 76 -11.26 14.46 2.98
CA ARG A 76 -11.08 15.66 2.17
C ARG A 76 -9.99 15.43 1.13
N GLU A 77 -9.99 16.22 0.08
CA GLU A 77 -8.98 16.13 -0.98
C GLU A 77 -7.75 16.97 -0.61
N ASP A 78 -6.96 16.46 0.31
CA ASP A 78 -5.75 17.13 0.81
C ASP A 78 -4.61 16.12 0.81
N ALA A 79 -3.64 16.30 -0.07
CA ALA A 79 -2.58 15.33 -0.31
C ALA A 79 -1.67 15.12 0.91
N GLU A 80 -1.19 16.17 1.55
CA GLU A 80 -0.24 16.06 2.65
C GLU A 80 -0.76 15.22 3.82
N PRO A 81 -1.95 15.53 4.39
CA PRO A 81 -2.47 14.72 5.49
C PRO A 81 -2.78 13.28 5.10
N LEU A 82 -3.24 13.04 3.86
CA LEU A 82 -3.51 11.67 3.39
C LEU A 82 -2.21 10.89 3.27
N ILE A 83 -1.16 11.49 2.72
CA ILE A 83 0.16 10.86 2.63
C ILE A 83 0.68 10.54 4.05
N ALA A 84 0.55 11.49 4.98
CA ALA A 84 0.97 11.29 6.37
C ALA A 84 0.21 10.13 7.03
N ALA A 85 -1.09 10.03 6.82
CA ALA A 85 -1.91 8.93 7.35
C ALA A 85 -1.48 7.59 6.77
N MET A 86 -1.17 7.52 5.49
CA MET A 86 -0.72 6.27 4.85
C MET A 86 0.71 5.92 5.27
N LYS A 87 1.58 6.89 5.50
CA LYS A 87 2.90 6.64 6.08
C LYS A 87 2.78 6.01 7.47
N HIS A 88 1.87 6.53 8.29
CA HIS A 88 1.63 5.99 9.61
C HIS A 88 1.07 4.56 9.53
N THR A 89 0.13 4.32 8.64
CA THR A 89 -0.41 2.98 8.36
C THR A 89 0.72 2.03 7.97
N ALA A 90 1.56 2.42 7.02
CA ALA A 90 2.68 1.62 6.56
C ALA A 90 3.64 1.26 7.70
N ARG A 91 3.89 2.19 8.59
CA ARG A 91 4.74 1.95 9.76
C ARG A 91 4.16 0.87 10.68
N ARG A 92 2.84 0.86 10.85
CA ARG A 92 2.16 -0.09 11.76
C ARG A 92 2.06 -1.50 11.16
N ILE A 93 2.08 -1.63 9.83
CA ILE A 93 1.96 -2.92 9.15
C ILE A 93 3.25 -3.34 8.43
N LYS A 94 4.36 -2.70 8.71
CA LYS A 94 5.64 -2.91 8.02
C LYS A 94 6.20 -4.33 8.12
N ASP A 95 5.76 -5.10 9.13
CA ASP A 95 6.21 -6.47 9.36
C ASP A 95 5.24 -7.52 8.77
N CYS A 96 4.23 -7.09 8.03
CA CYS A 96 3.26 -7.99 7.40
C CYS A 96 3.75 -8.36 5.99
N ALA A 97 4.30 -9.56 5.84
CA ALA A 97 4.85 -10.03 4.57
C ALA A 97 3.78 -10.23 3.48
N ALA A 98 2.49 -10.34 3.88
CA ALA A 98 1.38 -10.42 2.93
C ALA A 98 1.22 -9.13 2.09
N VAL A 99 1.67 -7.99 2.61
CA VAL A 99 1.49 -6.70 1.94
C VAL A 99 2.57 -6.50 0.87
N VAL A 100 2.18 -6.57 -0.39
CA VAL A 100 3.08 -6.34 -1.53
C VAL A 100 3.39 -4.85 -1.67
N GLY A 101 2.41 -4.01 -1.39
CA GLY A 101 2.58 -2.56 -1.48
C GLY A 101 1.28 -1.80 -1.34
N PHE A 102 1.32 -0.56 -1.82
CA PHE A 102 0.22 0.39 -1.68
C PHE A 102 -0.22 0.91 -3.04
N ALA A 103 -1.52 1.13 -3.20
CA ALA A 103 -2.06 1.79 -4.39
C ALA A 103 -2.01 3.31 -4.24
N VAL A 104 -1.86 4.00 -5.35
CA VAL A 104 -1.98 5.46 -5.43
C VAL A 104 -3.45 5.76 -5.69
N PRO A 105 -4.18 6.36 -4.74
CA PRO A 105 -5.58 6.71 -4.96
C PRO A 105 -5.71 7.85 -5.97
N GLU A 106 -6.87 7.97 -6.62
CA GLU A 106 -7.10 8.97 -7.66
C GLU A 106 -6.82 10.39 -7.15
N GLU A 107 -7.17 10.67 -5.90
CA GLU A 107 -6.95 11.98 -5.27
C GLU A 107 -5.48 12.36 -5.12
N LEU A 108 -4.57 11.37 -5.21
CA LEU A 108 -3.12 11.59 -5.12
C LEU A 108 -2.40 11.53 -6.46
N LEU A 109 -3.12 11.48 -7.60
CA LEU A 109 -2.46 11.40 -8.91
C LEU A 109 -1.51 12.57 -9.16
N GLY A 110 -1.88 13.77 -8.75
CA GLY A 110 -1.03 14.96 -8.86
C GLY A 110 0.15 14.98 -7.88
N SER A 111 0.16 14.12 -6.88
CA SER A 111 1.20 14.01 -5.87
C SER A 111 1.76 12.58 -5.79
N ALA A 112 1.60 11.81 -6.87
CA ALA A 112 1.99 10.40 -6.89
C ALA A 112 3.49 10.21 -6.61
N ASP A 113 4.35 11.03 -7.18
CA ASP A 113 5.80 10.93 -6.98
C ASP A 113 6.16 11.15 -5.51
N GLU A 114 5.55 12.14 -4.87
CA GLU A 114 5.76 12.43 -3.44
C GLU A 114 5.28 11.26 -2.57
N TYR A 115 4.08 10.76 -2.83
CA TYR A 115 3.51 9.64 -2.09
C TYR A 115 4.41 8.41 -2.17
N ILE A 116 4.83 8.04 -3.38
CA ILE A 116 5.69 6.87 -3.62
C ILE A 116 7.05 7.06 -2.94
N ALA A 117 7.64 8.24 -3.08
CA ALA A 117 8.94 8.53 -2.47
C ALA A 117 8.87 8.48 -0.94
N GLU A 118 7.81 9.03 -0.34
CA GLU A 118 7.65 9.09 1.11
C GLU A 118 7.46 7.69 1.72
N LEU A 119 6.64 6.85 1.11
CA LEU A 119 6.45 5.48 1.59
C LEU A 119 7.67 4.61 1.27
N GLY A 120 8.21 4.72 0.07
CA GLY A 120 9.33 3.91 -0.38
C GLY A 120 10.63 4.17 0.38
N ALA A 121 10.82 5.39 0.89
CA ALA A 121 12.02 5.75 1.65
C ALA A 121 12.19 4.90 2.92
N LYS A 122 11.09 4.55 3.56
CA LYS A 122 11.09 3.75 4.81
C LYS A 122 10.81 2.27 4.55
N HIS A 123 10.15 1.94 3.43
CA HIS A 123 9.66 0.60 3.14
C HIS A 123 10.03 0.20 1.72
N ALA A 124 11.34 -0.01 1.49
CA ALA A 124 11.88 -0.26 0.15
C ALA A 124 11.36 -1.55 -0.50
N HIS A 125 10.75 -2.45 0.27
CA HIS A 125 10.18 -3.68 -0.25
C HIS A 125 8.81 -3.50 -0.91
N TYR A 126 8.16 -2.35 -0.72
CA TYR A 126 6.83 -2.11 -1.30
C TYR A 126 6.91 -1.84 -2.80
N CYS A 127 5.97 -2.46 -3.54
CA CYS A 127 5.63 -2.08 -4.90
C CYS A 127 4.45 -1.12 -4.84
N PHE A 128 4.25 -0.35 -5.90
CA PHE A 128 3.15 0.62 -5.95
C PHE A 128 2.22 0.30 -7.13
N PHE A 129 0.95 0.62 -6.94
CA PHE A 129 -0.13 0.22 -7.85
C PHE A 129 -0.99 1.44 -8.15
N CYS A 130 -1.58 1.49 -9.34
CA CYS A 130 -2.51 2.56 -9.69
C CYS A 130 -3.51 2.04 -10.71
N LYS A 131 -4.75 2.49 -10.63
CA LYS A 131 -5.80 2.14 -11.60
C LYS A 131 -5.68 2.94 -12.88
N LYS A 132 -4.85 3.97 -12.89
CA LYS A 132 -4.54 4.77 -14.10
C LYS A 132 -3.07 4.63 -14.45
N PRO A 133 -2.71 4.69 -15.74
CA PRO A 133 -1.31 4.56 -16.14
C PRO A 133 -0.47 5.70 -15.56
N LEU A 134 0.59 5.33 -14.86
CA LEU A 134 1.62 6.23 -14.36
C LEU A 134 2.96 5.83 -15.00
N LYS A 135 4.01 5.76 -14.19
CA LYS A 135 5.33 5.33 -14.65
C LYS A 135 5.38 3.82 -14.86
N SER A 136 6.39 3.35 -15.58
CA SER A 136 6.59 1.92 -15.86
C SER A 136 6.85 1.08 -14.60
N ASP A 137 7.28 1.71 -13.49
CA ASP A 137 7.54 1.06 -12.22
C ASP A 137 6.33 1.07 -11.27
N VAL A 138 5.16 1.47 -11.76
CA VAL A 138 3.90 1.42 -11.02
C VAL A 138 2.95 0.45 -11.72
N VAL A 139 2.46 -0.54 -11.00
CA VAL A 139 1.57 -1.55 -11.56
C VAL A 139 0.22 -0.92 -11.95
N LEU A 140 -0.21 -1.16 -13.18
CA LEU A 140 -1.55 -0.80 -13.63
C LEU A 140 -2.48 -1.98 -13.34
N TYR A 141 -3.56 -1.72 -12.61
CA TYR A 141 -4.47 -2.79 -12.20
C TYR A 141 -5.95 -2.43 -12.27
#